data_12612a3857c74060e8fae9fe977923ba
#
_entry.id   12612a3857c74060e8fae9fe977923ba
#
_cell.length_a   1.000
_cell.length_b   1.000
_cell.length_c   1.000
_cell.angle_alpha   90.00
_cell.angle_beta   90.00
_cell.angle_gamma   90.00
#
_symmetry.space_group_name_H-M   'P 1'
#
loop_
_entity.id
_entity.type
_entity.pdbx_description
1 polymer ?
#
loop_
_entity_poly.entity_id
_entity_poly.type
_entity_poly.pdbx_seq_one_letter_code
_entity_poly.pdbx_strand_id
1 'polypeptide(L)'
;EYLCLSSTNLQDLICYVPTITDATHILWGHVTTPLTDAEQYDNGIKLYLDNLHKGYDSLVGVNELKNFLLDTNGKLINNTTSLPWPRTQDLTPLYEINHTMFLAKREVYIEQKNRIGQKPLLHVMDKLHSLDIDWPDDFIIAEIMYNNLYGKK
;
A
#
# COMPACT_ATOMS: atom_id res chain seq x y z
N GLU A 1 11.21 8.61 -21.75
CA GLU A 1 11.00 7.27 -22.40
C GLU A 1 11.62 6.11 -21.61
N TYR A 2 12.88 6.23 -21.11
CA TYR A 2 13.54 5.11 -20.42
C TYR A 2 12.82 4.66 -19.13
N LEU A 3 12.12 5.55 -18.44
CA LEU A 3 11.33 5.22 -17.22
C LEU A 3 10.08 4.36 -17.50
N CYS A 4 9.72 4.17 -18.76
CA CYS A 4 8.57 3.35 -19.18
C CYS A 4 8.97 1.98 -19.73
N LEU A 5 10.24 1.63 -19.67
CA LEU A 5 10.72 0.34 -20.15
C LEU A 5 10.51 -0.75 -19.08
N SER A 6 10.24 -1.96 -19.51
CA SER A 6 10.13 -3.13 -18.60
C SER A 6 11.43 -3.43 -17.84
N SER A 7 12.56 -2.92 -18.32
CA SER A 7 13.87 -3.03 -17.68
C SER A 7 14.18 -1.90 -16.68
N THR A 8 13.30 -0.88 -16.57
CA THR A 8 13.50 0.24 -15.66
C THR A 8 13.36 -0.23 -14.22
N ASN A 9 14.34 0.11 -13.40
CA ASN A 9 14.27 -0.16 -11.97
C ASN A 9 13.27 0.79 -11.30
N LEU A 10 12.40 0.27 -10.43
CA LEU A 10 11.48 1.09 -9.64
C LEU A 10 12.22 2.17 -8.84
N GLN A 11 13.44 1.89 -8.40
CA GLN A 11 14.28 2.86 -7.69
C GLN A 11 14.56 4.12 -8.52
N ASP A 12 14.78 3.97 -9.82
CA ASP A 12 15.03 5.12 -10.72
C ASP A 12 13.79 6.00 -10.82
N LEU A 13 12.61 5.38 -10.87
CA LEU A 13 11.35 6.09 -10.88
C LEU A 13 11.10 6.83 -9.56
N ILE A 14 11.38 6.19 -8.41
CA ILE A 14 11.27 6.82 -7.08
C ILE A 14 12.18 8.05 -6.99
N CYS A 15 13.42 7.96 -7.46
CA CYS A 15 14.37 9.07 -7.47
C CYS A 15 13.97 10.19 -8.46
N TYR A 16 13.23 9.86 -9.50
CA TYR A 16 12.78 10.83 -10.50
C TYR A 16 11.59 11.67 -10.01
N VAL A 17 10.66 11.09 -9.27
CA VAL A 17 9.42 11.75 -8.83
C VAL A 17 9.66 13.12 -8.16
N PRO A 18 10.60 13.31 -7.22
CA PRO A 18 10.83 14.61 -6.60
C PRO A 18 11.43 15.67 -7.54
N THR A 19 11.84 15.28 -8.75
CA THR A 19 12.41 16.22 -9.74
C THR A 19 11.32 16.87 -10.60
N ILE A 20 10.12 16.31 -10.65
CA ILE A 20 9.01 16.80 -11.47
C ILE A 20 7.98 17.65 -10.71
N THR A 21 8.20 17.87 -9.41
CA THR A 21 7.31 18.68 -8.59
C THR A 21 8.07 19.39 -7.47
N ASP A 22 7.63 20.61 -7.13
CA ASP A 22 8.11 21.37 -5.97
C ASP A 22 7.18 21.23 -4.76
N ALA A 23 6.16 20.39 -4.84
CA ALA A 23 5.20 20.19 -3.75
C ALA A 23 5.92 19.66 -2.49
N THR A 24 5.51 20.15 -1.32
CA THR A 24 6.06 19.72 -0.03
C THR A 24 5.73 18.26 0.29
N HIS A 25 4.56 17.79 -0.18
CA HIS A 25 4.07 16.43 0.02
C HIS A 25 3.74 15.80 -1.33
N ILE A 26 4.04 14.53 -1.47
CA ILE A 26 3.78 13.75 -2.68
C ILE A 26 2.82 12.62 -2.31
N LEU A 27 1.70 12.55 -3.02
CA LEU A 27 0.82 11.39 -3.04
C LEU A 27 1.10 10.61 -4.32
N TRP A 28 1.41 9.34 -4.18
CA TRP A 28 1.60 8.41 -5.29
C TRP A 28 0.59 7.27 -5.17
N GLY A 29 -0.38 7.23 -6.06
CA GLY A 29 -1.32 6.12 -6.23
C GLY A 29 -0.95 5.29 -7.47
N HIS A 30 -1.27 4.01 -7.44
CA HIS A 30 -1.11 3.14 -8.59
C HIS A 30 -2.43 3.04 -9.38
N VAL A 31 -2.33 3.06 -10.70
CA VAL A 31 -3.49 2.90 -11.60
C VAL A 31 -4.08 1.49 -11.57
N THR A 32 -3.34 0.56 -10.99
CA THR A 32 -3.73 -0.85 -10.83
C THR A 32 -4.70 -1.10 -9.68
N THR A 33 -5.06 -0.06 -8.91
CA THR A 33 -6.02 -0.13 -7.80
C THR A 33 -7.36 0.55 -8.17
N PRO A 34 -8.14 -0.02 -9.11
CA PRO A 34 -9.26 0.67 -9.75
C PRO A 34 -10.48 0.89 -8.85
N LEU A 35 -10.54 0.23 -7.70
CA LEU A 35 -11.65 0.34 -6.76
C LEU A 35 -11.36 1.32 -5.60
N THR A 36 -10.18 1.91 -5.55
CA THR A 36 -9.85 2.97 -4.59
C THR A 36 -10.52 4.26 -5.03
N ASP A 37 -11.46 4.74 -4.26
CA ASP A 37 -12.25 5.93 -4.58
C ASP A 37 -11.77 7.19 -3.84
N ALA A 38 -12.44 8.31 -4.09
CA ALA A 38 -12.11 9.60 -3.50
C ALA A 38 -12.17 9.58 -1.97
N GLU A 39 -13.12 8.85 -1.38
CA GLU A 39 -13.26 8.77 0.07
C GLU A 39 -12.05 8.10 0.70
N GLN A 40 -11.51 7.04 0.08
CA GLN A 40 -10.31 6.36 0.54
C GLN A 40 -9.08 7.27 0.50
N TYR A 41 -8.93 8.04 -0.59
CA TYR A 41 -7.84 9.01 -0.70
C TYR A 41 -7.98 10.14 0.33
N ASP A 42 -9.16 10.72 0.52
CA ASP A 42 -9.41 11.77 1.49
C ASP A 42 -9.11 11.31 2.92
N ASN A 43 -9.54 10.09 3.27
CA ASN A 43 -9.27 9.48 4.56
C ASN A 43 -7.76 9.29 4.79
N GLY A 44 -7.03 8.79 3.79
CA GLY A 44 -5.58 8.61 3.86
C GLY A 44 -4.84 9.94 4.00
N ILE A 45 -5.20 10.96 3.20
CA ILE A 45 -4.61 12.28 3.26
C ILE A 45 -4.83 12.92 4.64
N LYS A 46 -6.08 12.86 5.13
CA LYS A 46 -6.42 13.39 6.45
C LYS A 46 -5.64 12.69 7.54
N LEU A 47 -5.61 11.35 7.52
CA LEU A 47 -4.88 10.55 8.49
C LEU A 47 -3.40 10.90 8.51
N TYR A 48 -2.78 11.08 7.35
CA TYR A 48 -1.38 11.48 7.21
C TYR A 48 -1.12 12.86 7.83
N LEU A 49 -1.89 13.87 7.41
CA LEU A 49 -1.70 15.26 7.87
C LEU A 49 -1.91 15.40 9.38
N ASP A 50 -2.94 14.74 9.92
CA ASP A 50 -3.28 14.76 11.35
C ASP A 50 -2.20 14.10 12.24
N ASN A 51 -1.29 13.32 11.66
CA ASN A 51 -0.28 12.57 12.41
C ASN A 51 1.17 13.06 12.17
N LEU A 52 1.40 14.02 11.28
CA LEU A 52 2.73 14.60 11.07
C LEU A 52 3.34 15.14 12.37
N HIS A 53 2.55 15.79 13.23
CA HIS A 53 3.00 16.33 14.50
C HIS A 53 3.43 15.25 15.52
N LYS A 54 3.03 13.98 15.31
CA LYS A 54 3.44 12.82 16.12
C LYS A 54 4.74 12.18 15.63
N GLY A 55 5.38 12.81 14.63
CA GLY A 55 6.66 12.37 14.07
C GLY A 55 6.52 11.26 13.02
N TYR A 56 5.33 10.97 12.51
CA TYR A 56 5.19 10.16 11.30
C TYR A 56 5.68 10.95 10.10
N ASP A 57 6.43 10.32 9.21
CA ASP A 57 7.08 10.95 8.05
C ASP A 57 6.48 10.52 6.71
N SER A 58 5.71 9.47 6.72
CA SER A 58 5.04 8.89 5.56
C SER A 58 3.78 8.14 5.94
N LEU A 59 2.95 7.80 4.95
CA LEU A 59 1.82 6.90 5.06
C LEU A 59 1.86 5.91 3.91
N VAL A 60 1.50 4.66 4.17
CA VAL A 60 1.39 3.61 3.17
C VAL A 60 0.07 2.85 3.32
N GLY A 61 -0.64 2.64 2.20
CA GLY A 61 -1.83 1.81 2.14
C GLY A 61 -1.47 0.34 2.31
N VAL A 62 -2.15 -0.35 3.22
CA VAL A 62 -1.87 -1.75 3.56
C VAL A 62 -3.14 -2.54 3.82
N ASN A 63 -3.04 -3.86 3.59
CA ASN A 63 -4.02 -4.86 4.04
C ASN A 63 -3.50 -5.56 5.29
N GLU A 64 -4.34 -5.70 6.31
CA GLU A 64 -3.99 -6.48 7.49
C GLU A 64 -4.15 -7.99 7.18
N LEU A 65 -3.08 -8.74 7.34
CA LEU A 65 -3.06 -10.19 7.17
C LEU A 65 -3.04 -10.88 8.54
N LYS A 66 -4.15 -11.54 8.88
CA LYS A 66 -4.26 -12.44 10.05
C LYS A 66 -4.40 -13.89 9.62
N ASN A 67 -3.76 -14.28 8.53
CA ASN A 67 -3.72 -15.63 8.02
C ASN A 67 -2.50 -16.37 8.57
N PHE A 68 -2.54 -17.71 8.54
CA PHE A 68 -1.34 -18.53 8.80
C PHE A 68 -0.36 -18.33 7.64
N LEU A 69 0.78 -17.73 7.91
CA LEU A 69 1.81 -17.44 6.92
C LEU A 69 3.07 -18.26 7.22
N LEU A 70 3.57 -18.96 6.20
CA LEU A 70 4.76 -19.76 6.29
C LEU A 70 5.93 -19.10 5.55
N ASP A 71 7.14 -19.26 6.08
CA ASP A 71 8.36 -19.00 5.32
C ASP A 71 8.64 -20.12 4.31
N THR A 72 9.69 -19.98 3.54
CA THR A 72 10.12 -20.98 2.53
C THR A 72 10.51 -22.33 3.12
N ASN A 73 10.72 -22.42 4.44
CA ASN A 73 11.04 -23.65 5.17
C ASN A 73 9.80 -24.30 5.80
N GLY A 74 8.61 -23.71 5.58
CA GLY A 74 7.36 -24.20 6.16
C GLY A 74 7.13 -23.80 7.62
N LYS A 75 7.87 -22.82 8.15
CA LYS A 75 7.71 -22.32 9.51
C LYS A 75 6.71 -21.17 9.55
N LEU A 76 5.78 -21.21 10.53
CA LEU A 76 4.87 -20.09 10.80
C LEU A 76 5.66 -18.85 11.25
N ILE A 77 5.52 -17.75 10.50
CA ILE A 77 6.27 -16.50 10.75
C ILE A 77 5.54 -15.52 11.65
N ASN A 78 4.22 -15.64 11.77
CA ASN A 78 3.37 -14.73 12.54
C ASN A 78 2.69 -15.38 13.76
N ASN A 79 3.20 -16.51 14.22
CA ASN A 79 2.77 -17.14 15.46
C ASN A 79 3.75 -16.78 16.59
N THR A 80 3.31 -15.93 17.51
CA THR A 80 4.06 -15.53 18.72
C THR A 80 3.54 -16.24 19.97
N THR A 81 2.57 -17.14 19.83
CA THR A 81 2.01 -17.92 20.95
C THR A 81 2.85 -19.18 21.19
N SER A 82 2.65 -19.82 22.35
CA SER A 82 3.25 -21.12 22.66
C SER A 82 2.55 -22.33 21.98
N LEU A 83 1.36 -22.09 21.38
CA LEU A 83 0.58 -23.12 20.72
C LEU A 83 1.07 -23.33 19.27
N PRO A 84 1.27 -24.56 18.80
CA PRO A 84 1.60 -24.80 17.39
C PRO A 84 0.51 -24.34 16.42
N TRP A 85 -0.75 -24.42 16.84
CA TRP A 85 -1.93 -24.00 16.08
C TRP A 85 -2.83 -23.11 16.93
N PRO A 86 -2.53 -21.79 17.04
CA PRO A 86 -3.39 -20.82 17.73
C PRO A 86 -4.64 -20.52 16.90
N ARG A 87 -5.59 -19.80 17.48
CA ARG A 87 -6.70 -19.27 16.70
C ARG A 87 -6.18 -18.15 15.78
N THR A 88 -6.83 -17.90 14.65
CA THR A 88 -6.45 -16.87 13.69
C THR A 88 -6.37 -15.47 14.31
N GLN A 89 -7.29 -15.17 15.24
CA GLN A 89 -7.30 -13.89 15.96
C GLN A 89 -6.15 -13.70 16.95
N ASP A 90 -5.46 -14.78 17.33
CA ASP A 90 -4.31 -14.73 18.24
C ASP A 90 -2.97 -14.61 17.49
N LEU A 91 -3.01 -14.67 16.16
CA LEU A 91 -1.82 -14.46 15.31
C LEU A 91 -1.41 -12.99 15.33
N THR A 92 -0.11 -12.75 15.30
CA THR A 92 0.41 -11.39 15.09
C THR A 92 0.09 -10.95 13.66
N PRO A 93 -0.60 -9.82 13.46
CA PRO A 93 -0.92 -9.33 12.12
C PRO A 93 0.35 -8.95 11.38
N LEU A 94 0.42 -9.27 10.09
CA LEU A 94 1.36 -8.72 9.14
C LEU A 94 0.62 -7.78 8.19
N TYR A 95 1.33 -6.91 7.53
CA TYR A 95 0.75 -5.91 6.66
C TYR A 95 1.32 -6.04 5.25
N GLU A 96 0.44 -6.28 4.30
CA GLU A 96 0.75 -6.32 2.87
C GLU A 96 0.55 -4.91 2.29
N ILE A 97 1.53 -4.41 1.54
CA ILE A 97 1.37 -3.16 0.80
C ILE A 97 0.38 -3.40 -0.34
N ASN A 98 -0.66 -2.57 -0.40
CA ASN A 98 -1.74 -2.72 -1.38
C ASN A 98 -1.65 -1.73 -2.55
N HIS A 99 -0.58 -0.98 -2.64
CA HIS A 99 -0.29 -0.01 -3.70
C HIS A 99 -1.32 1.11 -3.92
N THR A 100 -2.38 1.20 -3.12
CA THR A 100 -3.41 2.24 -3.28
C THR A 100 -2.83 3.64 -3.12
N MET A 101 -2.01 3.85 -2.08
CA MET A 101 -1.40 5.15 -1.85
C MET A 101 -0.10 5.06 -1.06
N PHE A 102 0.82 5.94 -1.46
CA PHE A 102 2.01 6.29 -0.70
C PHE A 102 2.01 7.80 -0.53
N LEU A 103 2.03 8.27 0.70
CA LEU A 103 2.11 9.68 1.03
C LEU A 103 3.38 9.94 1.82
N ALA A 104 4.20 10.87 1.36
CA ALA A 104 5.40 11.26 2.09
C ALA A 104 5.76 12.72 1.79
N LYS A 105 6.57 13.32 2.66
CA LYS A 105 7.25 14.57 2.34
C LYS A 105 8.19 14.34 1.17
N ARG A 106 8.32 15.34 0.29
CA ARG A 106 9.27 15.32 -0.84
C ARG A 106 10.70 15.04 -0.38
N GLU A 107 11.07 15.52 0.81
CA GLU A 107 12.37 15.28 1.43
C GLU A 107 12.67 13.78 1.64
N VAL A 108 11.67 12.96 1.96
CA VAL A 108 11.82 11.50 2.10
C VAL A 108 12.31 10.89 0.79
N TYR A 109 11.73 11.32 -0.35
CA TYR A 109 12.19 10.87 -1.67
C TYR A 109 13.62 11.27 -1.97
N ILE A 110 14.01 12.49 -1.60
CA ILE A 110 15.34 13.05 -1.91
C ILE A 110 16.42 12.42 -1.01
N GLU A 111 16.19 12.41 0.30
CA GLU A 111 17.19 12.03 1.28
C GLU A 111 17.30 10.53 1.46
N GLN A 112 16.15 9.84 1.50
CA GLN A 112 16.10 8.39 1.73
C GLN A 112 16.02 7.59 0.44
N LYS A 113 15.81 8.25 -0.71
CA LYS A 113 15.59 7.63 -2.02
C LYS A 113 14.50 6.54 -1.94
N ASN A 114 13.45 6.86 -1.20
CA ASN A 114 12.36 5.93 -0.92
C ASN A 114 11.03 6.70 -0.92
N ARG A 115 9.92 6.01 -1.11
CA ARG A 115 8.55 6.54 -1.00
C ARG A 115 7.89 6.20 0.33
N ILE A 116 8.58 5.40 1.16
CA ILE A 116 8.20 5.06 2.53
C ILE A 116 9.33 5.55 3.43
N GLY A 117 9.01 6.38 4.42
CA GLY A 117 9.98 6.93 5.35
C GLY A 117 10.38 5.96 6.46
N GLN A 118 11.04 6.48 7.47
CA GLN A 118 11.54 5.67 8.60
C GLN A 118 10.44 5.36 9.63
N LYS A 119 9.41 6.23 9.72
CA LYS A 119 8.28 6.03 10.62
C LYS A 119 6.96 6.14 9.84
N PRO A 120 6.64 5.15 9.01
CA PRO A 120 5.43 5.16 8.22
C PRO A 120 4.19 4.95 9.09
N LEU A 121 3.12 5.65 8.76
CA LEU A 121 1.78 5.39 9.26
C LEU A 121 1.11 4.36 8.35
N LEU A 122 0.63 3.26 8.92
CA LEU A 122 -0.07 2.24 8.17
C LEU A 122 -1.55 2.62 8.01
N HIS A 123 -1.98 2.85 6.79
CA HIS A 123 -3.39 3.05 6.46
C HIS A 123 -4.02 1.70 6.10
N VAL A 124 -4.61 1.06 7.11
CA VAL A 124 -5.24 -0.25 6.92
C VAL A 124 -6.55 -0.06 6.17
N MET A 125 -6.64 -0.67 5.01
CA MET A 125 -7.79 -0.60 4.12
C MET A 125 -8.55 -1.93 4.08
N ASP A 126 -9.81 -1.86 3.69
CA ASP A 126 -10.59 -3.06 3.43
C ASP A 126 -10.20 -3.69 2.07
N LYS A 127 -10.46 -4.97 1.93
CA LYS A 127 -10.07 -5.74 0.74
C LYS A 127 -10.79 -5.32 -0.54
N LEU A 128 -11.94 -4.67 -0.43
CA LEU A 128 -12.71 -4.25 -1.58
C LEU A 128 -12.04 -3.07 -2.28
N HIS A 129 -11.73 -2.02 -1.51
CA HIS A 129 -11.15 -0.78 -2.05
C HIS A 129 -9.65 -0.84 -2.27
N SER A 130 -9.01 -1.94 -1.84
CA SER A 130 -7.56 -2.14 -1.93
C SER A 130 -7.13 -3.25 -2.88
N LEU A 131 -8.04 -3.71 -3.76
CA LEU A 131 -7.69 -4.70 -4.78
C LEU A 131 -6.68 -4.10 -5.75
N ASP A 132 -5.52 -4.75 -5.88
CA ASP A 132 -4.48 -4.44 -6.86
C ASP A 132 -4.51 -5.45 -8.01
N ILE A 133 -4.29 -5.00 -9.23
CA ILE A 133 -4.28 -5.82 -10.44
C ILE A 133 -2.82 -6.11 -10.81
N ASP A 134 -2.31 -7.25 -10.39
CA ASP A 134 -0.97 -7.73 -10.73
C ASP A 134 -1.02 -8.80 -11.84
N TRP A 135 -2.11 -9.58 -11.89
CA TRP A 135 -2.27 -10.70 -12.80
C TRP A 135 -3.57 -10.61 -13.61
N PRO A 136 -3.66 -11.32 -14.75
CA PRO A 136 -4.89 -11.33 -15.56
C PRO A 136 -6.16 -11.71 -14.78
N ASP A 137 -6.05 -12.61 -13.81
CA ASP A 137 -7.19 -13.05 -12.98
C ASP A 137 -7.67 -11.93 -12.06
N ASP A 138 -6.77 -11.07 -11.57
CA ASP A 138 -7.15 -9.91 -10.74
C ASP A 138 -8.01 -8.92 -11.54
N PHE A 139 -7.73 -8.77 -12.83
CA PHE A 139 -8.55 -7.92 -13.70
C PHE A 139 -9.99 -8.43 -13.82
N ILE A 140 -10.16 -9.76 -13.96
CA ILE A 140 -11.49 -10.38 -14.00
C ILE A 140 -12.23 -10.14 -12.68
N ILE A 141 -11.54 -10.29 -11.55
CA ILE A 141 -12.10 -10.04 -10.22
C ILE A 141 -12.48 -8.55 -10.08
N ALA A 142 -11.58 -7.65 -10.47
CA ALA A 142 -11.81 -6.20 -10.44
C ALA A 142 -13.04 -5.80 -11.29
N GLU A 143 -13.18 -6.34 -12.49
CA GLU A 143 -14.31 -6.07 -13.38
C GLU A 143 -15.64 -6.53 -12.78
N ILE A 144 -15.68 -7.73 -12.21
CA ILE A 144 -16.88 -8.27 -11.54
C ILE A 144 -17.24 -7.38 -10.34
N MET A 145 -16.26 -7.01 -9.52
CA MET A 145 -16.48 -6.15 -8.35
C MET A 145 -16.96 -4.77 -8.76
N TYR A 146 -16.32 -4.15 -9.76
CA TYR A 146 -16.71 -2.84 -10.29
C TYR A 146 -18.16 -2.84 -10.82
N ASN A 147 -18.52 -3.84 -11.59
CA ASN A 147 -19.87 -3.98 -12.12
C ASN A 147 -20.93 -4.17 -11.02
N ASN A 148 -20.58 -4.85 -9.92
CA ASN A 148 -21.48 -5.00 -8.78
C ASN A 148 -21.64 -3.70 -7.97
N LEU A 149 -20.58 -2.91 -7.84
CA LEU A 149 -20.59 -1.66 -7.07
C LEU A 149 -21.20 -0.49 -7.84
N TYR A 150 -20.84 -0.35 -9.11
CA TYR A 150 -21.11 0.83 -9.92
C TYR A 150 -21.91 0.54 -11.19
N GLY A 151 -22.06 -0.74 -11.58
CA GLY A 151 -22.86 -1.14 -12.74
C GLY A 151 -24.32 -0.70 -12.57
N LYS A 152 -24.88 -0.10 -13.60
CA LYS A 152 -26.31 0.23 -13.61
C LYS A 152 -27.12 -1.07 -13.52
N LYS A 153 -27.94 -1.17 -12.49
CA LYS A 153 -29.00 -2.19 -12.42
C LYS A 153 -30.02 -1.97 -13.52
#